data_e698dcff2f488c1ba87d2b0753a47d2d
#
_entry.id   e698dcff2f488c1ba87d2b0753a47d2d
#
_cell.length_a   1.000
_cell.length_b   1.000
_cell.length_c   1.000
_cell.angle_alpha   90.00
_cell.angle_beta   90.00
_cell.angle_gamma   90.00
#
_symmetry.space_group_name_H-M   'P 1'
#
loop_
_entity.id
_entity.type
_entity.pdbx_description
1 polymer ?
#
loop_
_entity_poly.entity_id
_entity_poly.type
_entity_poly.pdbx_seq_one_letter_code
_entity_poly.pdbx_strand_id
1 'polypeptide(L)'
;MTEDQEADGYEHLGFLLLLGLLTMGVVFVVWPFATPLLWAALAAIMFQPLYQWFLKRLNNGPNKAAIATLLFITFVVLLPGFFIGGLIVDQAASVVRAFQRGDLDVAAWFGQILSALPEQLRAQLDELGFTDLQELQTRAQQLLTESAGLIAQQAIAIGGGVFGFVLSFLMGLYVAYFLLRDGKKIGEAIHRGLPLDNAIAARLSERFLLIVRATIKGSVVVGLVQGGLGAITFWIVGIEAALLLGLLMAIFSLLPAVGTGIVWVPMSIYLLATGAIWEGFFVIVSGVAVIGMADNVLRPILVGRDTGIPDWIILITTLGGIATMGLSGVVLGPLLAGLFLAGWGIAQEYLLHHQSGTQEG
;
A
#
# COMPACT_ATOMS: atom_id res chain seq x y z
N MET A 1 11.13 -36.84 -44.37
CA MET A 1 11.59 -35.66 -43.62
C MET A 1 13.04 -35.52 -43.99
N THR A 2 13.37 -34.45 -44.69
CA THR A 2 14.73 -34.25 -45.25
C THR A 2 15.63 -33.65 -44.14
N GLU A 3 16.93 -33.96 -44.14
CA GLU A 3 17.93 -33.46 -43.18
C GLU A 3 17.89 -31.92 -43.01
N ASP A 4 17.48 -31.19 -44.03
CA ASP A 4 17.28 -29.73 -43.97
C ASP A 4 16.15 -29.29 -43.01
N GLN A 5 15.09 -30.08 -42.83
CA GLN A 5 14.00 -29.76 -41.89
C GLN A 5 14.38 -30.04 -40.42
N GLU A 6 15.28 -30.99 -40.17
CA GLU A 6 15.82 -31.25 -38.86
C GLU A 6 16.86 -30.18 -38.46
N ALA A 7 17.70 -29.73 -39.40
CA ALA A 7 18.67 -28.65 -39.15
C ALA A 7 17.97 -27.33 -38.84
N ASP A 8 16.94 -26.96 -39.61
CA ASP A 8 16.11 -25.76 -39.33
C ASP A 8 15.44 -25.82 -37.91
N GLY A 9 15.01 -27.02 -37.50
CA GLY A 9 14.44 -27.25 -36.18
C GLY A 9 15.44 -27.01 -35.05
N TYR A 10 16.68 -27.45 -35.17
CA TYR A 10 17.73 -27.23 -34.17
C TYR A 10 18.19 -25.77 -34.11
N GLU A 11 18.26 -25.08 -35.26
CA GLU A 11 18.59 -23.65 -35.28
C GLU A 11 17.52 -22.80 -34.59
N HIS A 12 16.23 -23.07 -34.84
CA HIS A 12 15.13 -22.40 -34.14
C HIS A 12 15.10 -22.68 -32.64
N LEU A 13 15.36 -23.93 -32.22
CA LEU A 13 15.44 -24.31 -30.83
C LEU A 13 16.63 -23.60 -30.13
N GLY A 14 17.80 -23.57 -30.78
CA GLY A 14 18.99 -22.89 -30.30
C GLY A 14 18.76 -21.39 -30.12
N PHE A 15 18.10 -20.76 -31.09
CA PHE A 15 17.73 -19.33 -30.98
C PHE A 15 16.76 -19.06 -29.84
N LEU A 16 15.71 -19.88 -29.66
CA LEU A 16 14.75 -19.75 -28.60
C LEU A 16 15.38 -19.95 -27.20
N LEU A 17 16.30 -20.92 -27.10
CA LEU A 17 17.06 -21.12 -25.84
C LEU A 17 17.96 -19.93 -25.53
N LEU A 18 18.68 -19.41 -26.53
CA LEU A 18 19.50 -18.21 -26.35
C LEU A 18 18.64 -17.00 -25.96
N LEU A 19 17.53 -16.79 -26.62
CA LEU A 19 16.59 -15.72 -26.32
C LEU A 19 16.02 -15.86 -24.89
N GLY A 20 15.66 -17.08 -24.50
CA GLY A 20 15.22 -17.40 -23.15
C GLY A 20 16.28 -17.08 -22.08
N LEU A 21 17.54 -17.47 -22.34
CA LEU A 21 18.67 -17.20 -21.45
C LEU A 21 18.93 -15.69 -21.33
N LEU A 22 18.94 -14.96 -22.44
CA LEU A 22 19.09 -13.51 -22.45
C LEU A 22 17.96 -12.81 -21.71
N THR A 23 16.72 -13.24 -21.93
CA THR A 23 15.54 -12.73 -21.22
C THR A 23 15.68 -12.94 -19.71
N MET A 24 16.07 -14.15 -19.27
CA MET A 24 16.31 -14.46 -17.88
C MET A 24 17.42 -13.57 -17.29
N GLY A 25 18.51 -13.35 -18.02
CA GLY A 25 19.59 -12.45 -17.63
C GLY A 25 19.12 -11.00 -17.45
N VAL A 26 18.31 -10.50 -18.40
CA VAL A 26 17.73 -9.15 -18.32
C VAL A 26 16.78 -9.04 -17.11
N VAL A 27 15.90 -10.03 -16.91
CA VAL A 27 14.99 -10.06 -15.75
C VAL A 27 15.79 -10.04 -14.44
N PHE A 28 16.85 -10.85 -14.32
CA PHE A 28 17.70 -10.90 -13.14
C PHE A 28 18.36 -9.55 -12.85
N VAL A 29 18.90 -8.88 -13.86
CA VAL A 29 19.55 -7.55 -13.70
C VAL A 29 18.54 -6.46 -13.37
N VAL A 30 17.32 -6.53 -13.91
CA VAL A 30 16.26 -5.54 -13.69
C VAL A 30 15.49 -5.77 -12.39
N TRP A 31 15.52 -6.99 -11.86
CA TRP A 31 14.76 -7.39 -10.67
C TRP A 31 14.87 -6.43 -9.46
N PRO A 32 16.07 -5.92 -9.07
CA PRO A 32 16.21 -4.96 -7.97
C PRO A 32 15.42 -3.66 -8.19
N PHE A 33 15.11 -3.32 -9.45
CA PHE A 33 14.36 -2.14 -9.83
C PHE A 33 12.88 -2.41 -10.08
N ALA A 34 12.40 -3.64 -9.85
CA ALA A 34 11.01 -4.00 -10.11
C ALA A 34 10.01 -3.09 -9.36
N THR A 35 10.30 -2.77 -8.08
CA THR A 35 9.47 -1.87 -7.27
C THR A 35 9.44 -0.43 -7.81
N PRO A 36 10.58 0.25 -8.06
CA PRO A 36 10.58 1.56 -8.71
C PRO A 36 9.89 1.58 -10.08
N LEU A 37 10.10 0.55 -10.91
CA LEU A 37 9.46 0.42 -12.21
C LEU A 37 7.94 0.31 -12.11
N LEU A 38 7.47 -0.51 -11.16
CA LEU A 38 6.05 -0.64 -10.88
C LEU A 38 5.43 0.71 -10.49
N TRP A 39 6.02 1.38 -9.49
CA TRP A 39 5.51 2.67 -9.04
C TRP A 39 5.57 3.74 -10.13
N ALA A 40 6.58 3.71 -11.00
CA ALA A 40 6.67 4.56 -12.18
C ALA A 40 5.51 4.31 -13.15
N ALA A 41 5.20 3.03 -13.43
CA ALA A 41 4.08 2.66 -14.29
C ALA A 41 2.73 3.07 -13.70
N LEU A 42 2.50 2.80 -12.41
CA LEU A 42 1.29 3.21 -11.69
C LEU A 42 1.13 4.74 -11.70
N ALA A 43 2.20 5.48 -11.40
CA ALA A 43 2.20 6.93 -11.46
C ALA A 43 1.90 7.45 -12.87
N ALA A 44 2.52 6.89 -13.91
CA ALA A 44 2.25 7.28 -15.28
C ALA A 44 0.78 7.05 -15.67
N ILE A 45 0.18 5.92 -15.28
CA ILE A 45 -1.25 5.62 -15.53
C ILE A 45 -2.17 6.59 -14.77
N MET A 46 -1.86 6.87 -13.51
CA MET A 46 -2.65 7.75 -12.66
C MET A 46 -2.60 9.21 -13.12
N PHE A 47 -1.39 9.70 -13.44
CA PHE A 47 -1.19 11.09 -13.83
C PHE A 47 -1.27 11.33 -15.33
N GLN A 48 -1.65 10.33 -16.13
CA GLN A 48 -1.89 10.48 -17.57
C GLN A 48 -2.90 11.60 -17.89
N PRO A 49 -4.04 11.78 -17.17
CA PRO A 49 -4.95 12.90 -17.45
C PRO A 49 -4.29 14.25 -17.21
N LEU A 50 -3.46 14.37 -16.16
CA LEU A 50 -2.70 15.58 -15.86
C LEU A 50 -1.65 15.88 -16.94
N TYR A 51 -0.93 14.85 -17.39
CA TYR A 51 0.00 14.95 -18.51
C TYR A 51 -0.69 15.49 -19.77
N GLN A 52 -1.87 14.95 -20.12
CA GLN A 52 -2.65 15.40 -21.26
C GLN A 52 -3.11 16.86 -21.11
N TRP A 53 -3.45 17.27 -19.89
CA TRP A 53 -3.80 18.66 -19.58
C TRP A 53 -2.59 19.59 -19.77
N PHE A 54 -1.40 19.23 -19.27
CA PHE A 54 -0.18 19.98 -19.50
C PHE A 54 0.22 19.99 -20.97
N LEU A 55 0.06 18.87 -21.68
CA LEU A 55 0.36 18.79 -23.12
C LEU A 55 -0.44 19.82 -23.91
N LYS A 56 -1.74 19.93 -23.65
CA LYS A 56 -2.61 20.93 -24.29
C LYS A 56 -2.23 22.37 -23.89
N ARG A 57 -1.80 22.60 -22.66
CA ARG A 57 -1.40 23.94 -22.16
C ARG A 57 -0.02 24.39 -22.63
N LEU A 58 0.90 23.47 -22.91
CA LEU A 58 2.29 23.72 -23.27
C LEU A 58 2.56 23.55 -24.78
N ASN A 59 1.62 23.95 -25.61
CA ASN A 59 1.71 23.94 -27.08
C ASN A 59 2.12 22.55 -27.65
N ASN A 60 1.52 21.49 -27.13
CA ASN A 60 1.80 20.10 -27.52
C ASN A 60 3.29 19.69 -27.42
N GLY A 61 4.01 20.30 -26.49
CA GLY A 61 5.42 19.93 -26.20
C GLY A 61 5.50 18.71 -25.27
N PRO A 62 5.73 17.47 -25.77
CA PRO A 62 5.64 16.26 -24.97
C PRO A 62 6.67 16.22 -23.83
N ASN A 63 7.88 16.70 -24.08
CA ASN A 63 8.94 16.76 -23.06
C ASN A 63 8.60 17.74 -21.93
N LYS A 64 8.09 18.93 -22.29
CA LYS A 64 7.68 19.95 -21.30
C LYS A 64 6.51 19.47 -20.45
N ALA A 65 5.53 18.82 -21.07
CA ALA A 65 4.39 18.27 -20.37
C ALA A 65 4.78 17.13 -19.41
N ALA A 66 5.69 16.24 -19.84
CA ALA A 66 6.21 15.16 -19.00
C ALA A 66 6.97 15.73 -17.78
N ILE A 67 7.88 16.67 -17.99
CA ILE A 67 8.62 17.32 -16.91
C ILE A 67 7.68 18.04 -15.94
N ALA A 68 6.70 18.81 -16.44
CA ALA A 68 5.73 19.48 -15.57
C ALA A 68 4.92 18.50 -14.73
N THR A 69 4.52 17.36 -15.32
CA THR A 69 3.82 16.29 -14.61
C THR A 69 4.72 15.65 -13.54
N LEU A 70 5.99 15.39 -13.86
CA LEU A 70 6.93 14.83 -12.89
C LEU A 70 7.22 15.79 -11.73
N LEU A 71 7.36 17.08 -11.99
CA LEU A 71 7.51 18.09 -10.93
C LEU A 71 6.29 18.09 -10.01
N PHE A 72 5.09 18.00 -10.58
CA PHE A 72 3.86 17.88 -9.80
C PHE A 72 3.83 16.59 -8.95
N ILE A 73 4.18 15.44 -9.54
CA ILE A 73 4.26 14.15 -8.81
C ILE A 73 5.28 14.25 -7.67
N THR A 74 6.47 14.79 -7.95
CA THR A 74 7.53 15.00 -6.95
C THR A 74 7.02 15.83 -5.78
N PHE A 75 6.34 16.94 -6.07
CA PHE A 75 5.78 17.81 -5.04
C PHE A 75 4.68 17.10 -4.23
N VAL A 76 3.74 16.40 -4.88
CA VAL A 76 2.65 15.67 -4.23
C VAL A 76 3.15 14.51 -3.38
N VAL A 77 4.27 13.88 -3.75
CA VAL A 77 4.84 12.75 -2.99
C VAL A 77 5.78 13.22 -1.89
N LEU A 78 6.72 14.11 -2.21
CA LEU A 78 7.75 14.52 -1.25
C LEU A 78 7.21 15.46 -0.17
N LEU A 79 6.30 16.39 -0.49
CA LEU A 79 5.82 17.35 0.50
C LEU A 79 5.07 16.67 1.65
N PRO A 80 4.07 15.78 1.41
CA PRO A 80 3.48 15.01 2.49
C PRO A 80 4.49 14.11 3.18
N GLY A 81 5.41 13.47 2.43
CA GLY A 81 6.45 12.61 3.00
C GLY A 81 7.35 13.34 4.00
N PHE A 82 7.80 14.55 3.70
CA PHE A 82 8.58 15.40 4.62
C PHE A 82 7.75 15.83 5.83
N PHE A 83 6.49 16.21 5.59
CA PHE A 83 5.59 16.61 6.68
C PHE A 83 5.33 15.46 7.65
N ILE A 84 5.04 14.28 7.13
CA ILE A 84 4.86 13.04 7.91
C ILE A 84 6.14 12.69 8.67
N GLY A 85 7.27 12.69 7.99
CA GLY A 85 8.57 12.43 8.60
C GLY A 85 8.88 13.38 9.74
N GLY A 86 8.62 14.68 9.56
CA GLY A 86 8.75 15.69 10.61
C GLY A 86 7.87 15.39 11.83
N LEU A 87 6.57 15.11 11.60
CA LEU A 87 5.63 14.76 12.68
C LEU A 87 6.08 13.51 13.47
N ILE A 88 6.56 12.47 12.77
CA ILE A 88 7.04 11.25 13.42
C ILE A 88 8.26 11.56 14.28
N VAL A 89 9.22 12.34 13.77
CA VAL A 89 10.42 12.72 14.52
C VAL A 89 10.06 13.57 15.74
N ASP A 90 9.18 14.54 15.60
CA ASP A 90 8.74 15.40 16.70
C ASP A 90 8.01 14.62 17.79
N GLN A 91 7.12 13.69 17.40
CA GLN A 91 6.40 12.85 18.36
C GLN A 91 7.33 11.84 19.03
N ALA A 92 8.23 11.20 18.29
CA ALA A 92 9.22 10.31 18.87
C ALA A 92 10.12 11.05 19.87
N ALA A 93 10.58 12.25 19.53
CA ALA A 93 11.36 13.09 20.43
C ALA A 93 10.56 13.54 21.68
N SER A 94 9.25 13.77 21.56
CA SER A 94 8.39 14.11 22.69
C SER A 94 8.24 12.94 23.66
N VAL A 95 8.03 11.72 23.15
CA VAL A 95 7.94 10.50 23.96
C VAL A 95 9.26 10.22 24.69
N VAL A 96 10.40 10.33 23.99
CA VAL A 96 11.73 10.16 24.61
C VAL A 96 11.96 11.20 25.72
N ARG A 97 11.59 12.46 25.47
CA ARG A 97 11.70 13.54 26.50
C ARG A 97 10.78 13.31 27.69
N ALA A 98 9.54 12.90 27.48
CA ALA A 98 8.59 12.59 28.55
C ALA A 98 9.11 11.43 29.42
N PHE A 99 9.70 10.42 28.78
CA PHE A 99 10.35 9.31 29.50
C PHE A 99 11.57 9.77 30.30
N GLN A 100 12.46 10.58 29.71
CA GLN A 100 13.65 11.10 30.41
C GLN A 100 13.32 11.99 31.60
N ARG A 101 12.18 12.68 31.55
CA ARG A 101 11.68 13.54 32.66
C ARG A 101 10.96 12.75 33.77
N GLY A 102 10.69 11.45 33.52
CA GLY A 102 9.88 10.64 34.43
C GLY A 102 8.38 10.94 34.38
N ASP A 103 7.93 11.69 33.33
CA ASP A 103 6.50 12.05 33.17
C ASP A 103 5.68 10.80 32.74
N LEU A 104 6.35 9.76 32.22
CA LEU A 104 5.76 8.48 31.89
C LEU A 104 6.04 7.47 33.01
N ASP A 105 5.22 7.49 34.04
CA ASP A 105 5.23 6.46 35.08
C ASP A 105 4.44 5.23 34.60
N VAL A 106 5.16 4.32 33.91
CA VAL A 106 4.59 3.08 33.37
C VAL A 106 3.99 2.21 34.49
N ALA A 107 4.56 2.27 35.72
CA ALA A 107 4.08 1.51 36.86
C ALA A 107 2.75 2.07 37.40
N ALA A 108 2.64 3.40 37.53
CA ALA A 108 1.38 4.06 37.91
C ALA A 108 0.31 3.80 36.85
N TRP A 109 0.67 3.84 35.58
CA TRP A 109 -0.22 3.59 34.45
C TRP A 109 -0.75 2.13 34.44
N PHE A 110 0.13 1.17 34.61
CA PHE A 110 -0.23 -0.24 34.70
C PHE A 110 -1.07 -0.53 35.97
N GLY A 111 -0.74 0.13 37.08
CA GLY A 111 -1.53 0.07 38.29
C GLY A 111 -2.94 0.60 38.13
N GLN A 112 -3.14 1.67 37.36
CA GLN A 112 -4.46 2.20 37.01
C GLN A 112 -5.26 1.22 36.14
N ILE A 113 -4.61 0.65 35.12
CA ILE A 113 -5.24 -0.38 34.26
C ILE A 113 -5.68 -1.60 35.11
N LEU A 114 -4.79 -2.11 35.97
CA LEU A 114 -5.11 -3.25 36.84
C LEU A 114 -6.23 -2.90 37.82
N SER A 115 -6.27 -1.64 38.34
CA SER A 115 -7.33 -1.22 39.26
C SER A 115 -8.69 -1.05 38.57
N ALA A 116 -8.72 -0.80 37.27
CA ALA A 116 -9.94 -0.67 36.48
C ALA A 116 -10.51 -2.03 36.01
N LEU A 117 -9.74 -3.11 36.12
CA LEU A 117 -10.18 -4.45 35.75
C LEU A 117 -11.09 -5.08 36.81
N PRO A 118 -12.11 -5.85 36.40
CA PRO A 118 -12.90 -6.68 37.31
C PRO A 118 -12.02 -7.64 38.11
N GLU A 119 -12.41 -7.90 39.36
CA GLU A 119 -11.62 -8.69 40.33
C GLU A 119 -11.28 -10.10 39.82
N GLN A 120 -12.15 -10.71 39.02
CA GLN A 120 -11.98 -12.03 38.41
C GLN A 120 -10.86 -12.05 37.35
N LEU A 121 -10.75 -10.98 36.54
CA LEU A 121 -9.68 -10.83 35.54
C LEU A 121 -8.34 -10.50 36.19
N ARG A 122 -8.38 -9.72 37.29
CA ARG A 122 -7.18 -9.38 38.06
C ARG A 122 -6.57 -10.63 38.71
N ALA A 123 -7.40 -11.52 39.27
CA ALA A 123 -6.94 -12.80 39.85
C ALA A 123 -6.29 -13.71 38.79
N GLN A 124 -6.83 -13.78 37.59
CA GLN A 124 -6.24 -14.55 36.49
C GLN A 124 -4.92 -13.99 36.01
N LEU A 125 -4.76 -12.66 35.99
CA LEU A 125 -3.50 -11.99 35.65
C LEU A 125 -2.45 -12.16 36.73
N ASP A 126 -2.86 -12.27 38.01
CA ASP A 126 -2.02 -12.55 39.16
C ASP A 126 -1.45 -13.98 39.07
N GLU A 127 -2.28 -14.96 38.76
CA GLU A 127 -1.85 -16.33 38.51
C GLU A 127 -0.87 -16.48 37.32
N LEU A 128 -0.98 -15.61 36.33
CA LEU A 128 -0.10 -15.55 35.16
C LEU A 128 1.20 -14.75 35.40
N GLY A 129 1.40 -14.20 36.62
CA GLY A 129 2.59 -13.43 36.99
C GLY A 129 2.70 -12.02 36.38
N PHE A 130 1.58 -11.48 35.85
CA PHE A 130 1.55 -10.14 35.24
C PHE A 130 1.28 -9.01 36.24
N THR A 131 1.23 -9.28 37.55
CA THR A 131 0.90 -8.29 38.58
C THR A 131 2.12 -7.80 39.36
N ASP A 132 3.31 -8.39 39.14
CA ASP A 132 4.57 -7.90 39.74
C ASP A 132 5.02 -6.61 39.07
N LEU A 133 4.63 -5.48 39.69
CA LEU A 133 4.94 -4.13 39.22
C LEU A 133 6.46 -3.87 39.12
N GLN A 134 7.30 -4.51 39.99
CA GLN A 134 8.74 -4.36 39.92
C GLN A 134 9.35 -5.09 38.72
N GLU A 135 8.89 -6.29 38.44
CA GLU A 135 9.34 -7.04 37.28
C GLU A 135 8.89 -6.36 35.97
N LEU A 136 7.65 -5.86 35.92
CA LEU A 136 7.13 -5.11 34.80
C LEU A 136 7.87 -3.79 34.58
N GLN A 137 8.20 -3.05 35.65
CA GLN A 137 8.98 -1.82 35.58
C GLN A 137 10.40 -2.10 35.05
N THR A 138 11.03 -3.19 35.52
CA THR A 138 12.36 -3.59 35.07
C THR A 138 12.35 -4.02 33.62
N ARG A 139 11.35 -4.80 33.20
CA ARG A 139 11.16 -5.20 31.78
C ARG A 139 10.84 -4.00 30.88
N ALA A 140 9.99 -3.08 31.33
CA ALA A 140 9.70 -1.84 30.60
C ALA A 140 10.95 -0.97 30.44
N GLN A 141 11.76 -0.82 31.49
CA GLN A 141 13.04 -0.10 31.41
C GLN A 141 14.04 -0.80 30.48
N GLN A 142 14.12 -2.13 30.51
CA GLN A 142 14.95 -2.90 29.59
C GLN A 142 14.48 -2.72 28.13
N LEU A 143 13.18 -2.90 27.86
CA LEU A 143 12.60 -2.69 26.55
C LEU A 143 12.82 -1.26 26.01
N LEU A 144 12.74 -0.26 26.88
CA LEU A 144 12.97 1.14 26.50
C LEU A 144 14.45 1.41 26.23
N THR A 145 15.35 0.83 27.02
CA THR A 145 16.81 0.94 26.80
C THR A 145 17.22 0.23 25.53
N GLU A 146 16.71 -0.98 25.29
CA GLU A 146 16.91 -1.72 24.06
C GLU A 146 16.29 -0.99 22.85
N SER A 147 15.08 -0.43 23.02
CA SER A 147 14.42 0.37 21.98
C SER A 147 15.17 1.67 21.68
N ALA A 148 15.77 2.32 22.67
CA ALA A 148 16.61 3.50 22.43
C ALA A 148 17.87 3.14 21.61
N GLY A 149 18.49 1.98 21.89
CA GLY A 149 19.57 1.43 21.09
C GLY A 149 19.12 1.08 19.65
N LEU A 150 17.96 0.46 19.51
CA LEU A 150 17.35 0.17 18.21
C LEU A 150 16.99 1.43 17.44
N ILE A 151 16.46 2.46 18.10
CA ILE A 151 16.16 3.76 17.48
C ILE A 151 17.45 4.43 17.00
N ALA A 152 18.53 4.39 17.77
CA ALA A 152 19.82 4.94 17.36
C ALA A 152 20.41 4.16 16.16
N GLN A 153 20.35 2.82 16.18
CA GLN A 153 20.74 2.00 15.03
C GLN A 153 19.85 2.22 13.81
N GLN A 154 18.54 2.33 14.01
CA GLN A 154 17.58 2.65 12.95
C GLN A 154 17.80 4.06 12.40
N ALA A 155 18.19 5.05 13.20
CA ALA A 155 18.51 6.38 12.71
C ALA A 155 19.69 6.36 11.71
N ILE A 156 20.70 5.51 11.94
CA ILE A 156 21.81 5.29 11.00
C ILE A 156 21.30 4.51 9.77
N ALA A 157 20.49 3.49 9.97
CA ALA A 157 19.86 2.72 8.89
C ALA A 157 18.89 3.57 8.06
N ILE A 158 18.17 4.52 8.67
CA ILE A 158 17.32 5.50 8.00
C ILE A 158 18.17 6.42 7.11
N GLY A 159 19.36 6.84 7.53
CA GLY A 159 20.29 7.62 6.71
C GLY A 159 20.66 6.87 5.42
N GLY A 160 21.02 5.59 5.51
CA GLY A 160 21.23 4.70 4.36
C GLY A 160 19.95 4.44 3.56
N GLY A 161 18.83 4.29 4.25
CA GLY A 161 17.50 4.11 3.66
C GLY A 161 17.03 5.33 2.87
N VAL A 162 17.31 6.55 3.34
CA VAL A 162 16.99 7.79 2.62
C VAL A 162 17.76 7.86 1.30
N PHE A 163 19.05 7.50 1.29
CA PHE A 163 19.82 7.45 0.05
C PHE A 163 19.24 6.42 -0.94
N GLY A 164 18.93 5.20 -0.46
CA GLY A 164 18.28 4.16 -1.27
C GLY A 164 16.90 4.60 -1.78
N PHE A 165 16.11 5.28 -0.94
CA PHE A 165 14.81 5.84 -1.33
C PHE A 165 14.98 6.91 -2.43
N VAL A 166 15.90 7.87 -2.25
CA VAL A 166 16.16 8.93 -3.22
C VAL A 166 16.59 8.33 -4.56
N LEU A 167 17.50 7.35 -4.55
CA LEU A 167 17.96 6.69 -5.76
C LEU A 167 16.80 5.94 -6.46
N SER A 168 16.00 5.18 -5.71
CA SER A 168 14.83 4.47 -6.22
C SER A 168 13.76 5.44 -6.75
N PHE A 169 13.54 6.54 -6.05
CA PHE A 169 12.59 7.57 -6.45
C PHE A 169 13.02 8.28 -7.74
N LEU A 170 14.31 8.67 -7.86
CA LEU A 170 14.87 9.26 -9.08
C LEU A 170 14.80 8.29 -10.26
N MET A 171 15.09 7.00 -10.03
CA MET A 171 14.94 5.96 -11.04
C MET A 171 13.45 5.83 -11.46
N GLY A 172 12.55 5.82 -10.50
CA GLY A 172 11.11 5.83 -10.76
C GLY A 172 10.66 7.04 -11.58
N LEU A 173 11.12 8.24 -11.24
CA LEU A 173 10.84 9.47 -12.01
C LEU A 173 11.42 9.41 -13.43
N TYR A 174 12.64 8.89 -13.57
CA TYR A 174 13.27 8.71 -14.89
C TYR A 174 12.43 7.81 -15.79
N VAL A 175 12.02 6.66 -15.29
CA VAL A 175 11.17 5.75 -16.04
C VAL A 175 9.78 6.32 -16.30
N ALA A 176 9.17 6.97 -15.28
CA ALA A 176 7.87 7.64 -15.42
C ALA A 176 7.88 8.72 -16.50
N TYR A 177 9.02 9.43 -16.69
CA TYR A 177 9.17 10.37 -17.78
C TYR A 177 8.90 9.74 -19.15
N PHE A 178 9.54 8.59 -19.44
CA PHE A 178 9.34 7.90 -20.71
C PHE A 178 7.95 7.31 -20.84
N LEU A 179 7.43 6.75 -19.74
CA LEU A 179 6.08 6.19 -19.73
C LEU A 179 4.99 7.27 -19.94
N LEU A 180 5.15 8.47 -19.42
CA LEU A 180 4.25 9.59 -19.68
C LEU A 180 4.37 10.10 -21.11
N ARG A 181 5.61 10.29 -21.61
CA ARG A 181 5.89 10.84 -22.92
C ARG A 181 5.55 9.88 -24.05
N ASP A 182 6.02 8.64 -23.94
CA ASP A 182 5.97 7.62 -24.99
C ASP A 182 5.00 6.47 -24.67
N GLY A 183 4.21 6.57 -23.61
CA GLY A 183 3.36 5.48 -23.09
C GLY A 183 2.44 4.85 -24.13
N LYS A 184 1.94 5.66 -25.09
CA LYS A 184 1.14 5.13 -26.18
C LYS A 184 1.95 4.20 -27.09
N LYS A 185 3.17 4.59 -27.47
CA LYS A 185 4.07 3.76 -28.31
C LYS A 185 4.51 2.51 -27.59
N ILE A 186 4.80 2.64 -26.28
CA ILE A 186 5.18 1.51 -25.42
C ILE A 186 4.01 0.53 -25.31
N GLY A 187 2.79 1.00 -25.07
CA GLY A 187 1.58 0.17 -25.05
C GLY A 187 1.36 -0.58 -26.39
N GLU A 188 1.49 0.11 -27.52
CA GLU A 188 1.38 -0.51 -28.84
C GLU A 188 2.49 -1.53 -29.12
N ALA A 189 3.71 -1.31 -28.62
CA ALA A 189 4.82 -2.26 -28.72
C ALA A 189 4.54 -3.51 -27.88
N ILE A 190 4.05 -3.34 -26.65
CA ILE A 190 3.64 -4.46 -25.79
C ILE A 190 2.53 -5.27 -26.46
N HIS A 191 1.49 -4.61 -26.96
CA HIS A 191 0.39 -5.27 -27.67
C HIS A 191 0.85 -6.12 -28.83
N ARG A 192 1.78 -5.61 -29.66
CA ARG A 192 2.34 -6.36 -30.80
C ARG A 192 3.25 -7.50 -30.39
N GLY A 193 3.87 -7.42 -29.22
CA GLY A 193 4.77 -8.46 -28.69
C GLY A 193 4.04 -9.61 -27.99
N LEU A 194 2.77 -9.41 -27.60
CA LEU A 194 1.99 -10.45 -26.94
C LEU A 194 1.47 -11.45 -27.99
N PRO A 195 1.66 -12.77 -27.78
CA PRO A 195 1.10 -13.81 -28.65
C PRO A 195 -0.40 -14.02 -28.37
N LEU A 196 -1.18 -12.92 -28.39
CA LEU A 196 -2.61 -12.90 -28.13
C LEU A 196 -3.34 -12.24 -29.30
N ASP A 197 -4.59 -12.66 -29.51
CA ASP A 197 -5.49 -11.95 -30.42
C ASP A 197 -5.64 -10.48 -29.97
N ASN A 198 -5.65 -9.58 -30.97
CA ASN A 198 -5.72 -8.14 -30.72
C ASN A 198 -6.95 -7.73 -29.88
N ALA A 199 -8.08 -8.43 -30.05
CA ALA A 199 -9.29 -8.15 -29.27
C ALA A 199 -9.12 -8.57 -27.79
N ILE A 200 -8.51 -9.72 -27.54
CA ILE A 200 -8.20 -10.22 -26.19
C ILE A 200 -7.19 -9.29 -25.51
N ALA A 201 -6.11 -8.93 -26.19
CA ALA A 201 -5.09 -8.05 -25.68
C ALA A 201 -5.65 -6.64 -25.33
N ALA A 202 -6.54 -6.10 -26.17
CA ALA A 202 -7.23 -4.83 -25.91
C ALA A 202 -8.13 -4.90 -24.67
N ARG A 203 -8.96 -5.96 -24.56
CA ARG A 203 -9.84 -6.18 -23.39
C ARG A 203 -9.05 -6.31 -22.09
N LEU A 204 -7.95 -7.08 -22.08
CA LEU A 204 -7.08 -7.22 -20.91
C LEU A 204 -6.42 -5.89 -20.52
N SER A 205 -5.94 -5.12 -21.48
CA SER A 205 -5.33 -3.81 -21.23
C SER A 205 -6.33 -2.81 -20.68
N GLU A 206 -7.56 -2.79 -21.18
CA GLU A 206 -8.62 -1.94 -20.67
C GLU A 206 -8.96 -2.31 -19.22
N ARG A 207 -9.12 -3.60 -18.93
CA ARG A 207 -9.36 -4.09 -17.56
C ARG A 207 -8.20 -3.77 -16.62
N PHE A 208 -6.96 -3.94 -17.07
CA PHE A 208 -5.77 -3.56 -16.32
C PHE A 208 -5.80 -2.08 -15.92
N LEU A 209 -6.01 -1.18 -16.87
CA LEU A 209 -6.06 0.26 -16.61
C LEU A 209 -7.20 0.65 -15.68
N LEU A 210 -8.37 0.01 -15.83
CA LEU A 210 -9.53 0.23 -14.98
C LEU A 210 -9.23 -0.19 -13.55
N ILE A 211 -8.73 -1.41 -13.32
CA ILE A 211 -8.40 -1.93 -12.00
C ILE A 211 -7.34 -1.07 -11.32
N VAL A 212 -6.26 -0.71 -12.02
CA VAL A 212 -5.20 0.15 -11.48
C VAL A 212 -5.78 1.49 -11.01
N ARG A 213 -6.55 2.17 -11.87
CA ARG A 213 -7.13 3.47 -11.54
C ARG A 213 -8.13 3.38 -10.39
N ALA A 214 -9.01 2.38 -10.40
CA ALA A 214 -10.01 2.17 -9.36
C ALA A 214 -9.33 1.88 -8.00
N THR A 215 -8.36 0.95 -7.97
CA THR A 215 -7.65 0.57 -6.75
C THR A 215 -6.89 1.74 -6.15
N ILE A 216 -6.05 2.44 -6.94
CA ILE A 216 -5.22 3.52 -6.39
C ILE A 216 -6.07 4.71 -5.99
N LYS A 217 -6.97 5.18 -6.88
CA LYS A 217 -7.86 6.31 -6.58
C LYS A 217 -8.75 6.01 -5.38
N GLY A 218 -9.33 4.80 -5.35
CA GLY A 218 -10.16 4.36 -4.23
C GLY A 218 -9.41 4.34 -2.92
N SER A 219 -8.22 3.73 -2.89
CA SER A 219 -7.38 3.65 -1.69
C SER A 219 -6.97 5.03 -1.18
N VAL A 220 -6.56 5.93 -2.05
CA VAL A 220 -6.18 7.31 -1.67
C VAL A 220 -7.37 8.07 -1.08
N VAL A 221 -8.53 8.02 -1.74
CA VAL A 221 -9.74 8.73 -1.28
C VAL A 221 -10.22 8.16 0.05
N VAL A 222 -10.32 6.83 0.17
CA VAL A 222 -10.72 6.16 1.42
C VAL A 222 -9.74 6.53 2.54
N GLY A 223 -8.44 6.45 2.28
CA GLY A 223 -7.40 6.80 3.25
C GLY A 223 -7.51 8.24 3.75
N LEU A 224 -7.67 9.20 2.84
CA LEU A 224 -7.83 10.61 3.21
C LEU A 224 -9.10 10.85 4.03
N VAL A 225 -10.22 10.23 3.68
CA VAL A 225 -11.47 10.38 4.43
C VAL A 225 -11.35 9.75 5.80
N GLN A 226 -10.91 8.50 5.90
CA GLN A 226 -10.78 7.79 7.18
C GLN A 226 -9.73 8.43 8.08
N GLY A 227 -8.58 8.82 7.52
CA GLY A 227 -7.54 9.54 8.25
C GLY A 227 -8.00 10.91 8.72
N GLY A 228 -8.73 11.66 7.90
CA GLY A 228 -9.32 12.94 8.27
C GLY A 228 -10.37 12.80 9.37
N LEU A 229 -11.28 11.83 9.26
CA LEU A 229 -12.27 11.54 10.30
C LEU A 229 -11.60 11.10 11.60
N GLY A 230 -10.55 10.27 11.52
CA GLY A 230 -9.75 9.86 12.68
C GLY A 230 -9.06 11.04 13.34
N ALA A 231 -8.40 11.92 12.57
CA ALA A 231 -7.76 13.13 13.10
C ALA A 231 -8.77 14.03 13.81
N ILE A 232 -9.95 14.24 13.23
CA ILE A 232 -11.02 15.04 13.84
C ILE A 232 -11.52 14.37 15.13
N THR A 233 -11.73 13.04 15.11
CA THR A 233 -12.15 12.28 16.30
C THR A 233 -11.16 12.45 17.45
N PHE A 234 -9.87 12.25 17.20
CA PHE A 234 -8.82 12.41 18.21
C PHE A 234 -8.62 13.85 18.67
N TRP A 235 -8.81 14.80 17.78
CA TRP A 235 -8.76 16.22 18.12
C TRP A 235 -9.92 16.62 19.07
N ILE A 236 -11.15 16.14 18.83
CA ILE A 236 -12.32 16.41 19.69
C ILE A 236 -12.08 15.89 21.10
N VAL A 237 -11.46 14.72 21.26
CA VAL A 237 -11.15 14.14 22.58
C VAL A 237 -9.86 14.69 23.19
N GLY A 238 -9.23 15.71 22.60
CA GLY A 238 -8.09 16.43 23.16
C GLY A 238 -6.74 15.73 23.07
N ILE A 239 -6.59 14.75 22.16
CA ILE A 239 -5.31 14.07 21.93
C ILE A 239 -4.38 14.98 21.14
N GLU A 240 -3.21 15.36 21.71
CA GLU A 240 -2.22 16.22 21.04
C GLU A 240 -1.70 15.63 19.72
N ALA A 241 -1.54 14.31 19.65
CA ALA A 241 -1.07 13.59 18.47
C ALA A 241 -2.19 13.30 17.45
N ALA A 242 -3.34 13.97 17.50
CA ALA A 242 -4.52 13.70 16.68
C ALA A 242 -4.21 13.62 15.19
N LEU A 243 -3.40 14.55 14.68
CA LEU A 243 -3.02 14.60 13.27
C LEU A 243 -2.14 13.40 12.87
N LEU A 244 -1.17 13.03 13.72
CA LEU A 244 -0.32 11.86 13.50
C LEU A 244 -1.14 10.57 13.51
N LEU A 245 -2.04 10.40 14.48
CA LEU A 245 -2.91 9.22 14.58
C LEU A 245 -3.87 9.13 13.39
N GLY A 246 -4.45 10.26 12.98
CA GLY A 246 -5.27 10.31 11.75
C GLY A 246 -4.49 9.92 10.50
N LEU A 247 -3.24 10.37 10.40
CA LEU A 247 -2.35 10.01 9.31
C LEU A 247 -1.99 8.52 9.31
N LEU A 248 -1.69 7.95 10.49
CA LEU A 248 -1.51 6.51 10.64
C LEU A 248 -2.77 5.75 10.21
N MET A 249 -3.95 6.25 10.59
CA MET A 249 -5.21 5.67 10.12
C MET A 249 -5.35 5.74 8.59
N ALA A 250 -4.94 6.83 7.95
CA ALA A 250 -4.93 6.94 6.50
C ALA A 250 -4.02 5.88 5.84
N ILE A 251 -2.85 5.62 6.42
CA ILE A 251 -1.92 4.58 5.95
C ILE A 251 -2.50 3.19 6.18
N PHE A 252 -2.94 2.90 7.40
CA PHE A 252 -3.49 1.59 7.74
C PHE A 252 -4.82 1.29 7.05
N SER A 253 -5.59 2.30 6.61
CA SER A 253 -6.82 2.10 5.83
C SER A 253 -6.61 1.33 4.53
N LEU A 254 -5.37 1.26 4.04
CA LEU A 254 -4.99 0.41 2.91
C LEU A 254 -5.20 -1.08 3.19
N LEU A 255 -5.22 -1.49 4.47
CA LEU A 255 -5.48 -2.87 4.90
C LEU A 255 -6.99 -3.10 5.02
N PRO A 256 -7.62 -3.91 4.16
CA PRO A 256 -9.04 -4.19 4.27
C PRO A 256 -9.39 -4.86 5.61
N ALA A 257 -10.56 -4.59 6.15
CA ALA A 257 -11.16 -5.17 7.34
C ALA A 257 -10.51 -4.83 8.69
N VAL A 258 -9.20 -4.71 8.79
CA VAL A 258 -8.49 -4.42 10.05
C VAL A 258 -8.05 -2.96 10.13
N GLY A 259 -7.57 -2.45 9.07
CA GLY A 259 -7.15 -1.09 8.72
C GLY A 259 -7.05 -0.09 9.87
N THR A 260 -7.97 0.83 9.91
CA THR A 260 -7.99 1.92 10.90
C THR A 260 -8.16 1.44 12.34
N GLY A 261 -8.70 0.21 12.54
CA GLY A 261 -8.84 -0.41 13.86
C GLY A 261 -7.52 -0.58 14.60
N ILE A 262 -6.43 -0.80 13.87
CA ILE A 262 -5.07 -0.89 14.45
C ILE A 262 -4.71 0.36 15.27
N VAL A 263 -5.28 1.51 14.92
CA VAL A 263 -4.97 2.79 15.59
C VAL A 263 -6.04 3.14 16.62
N TRP A 264 -7.33 3.17 16.23
CA TRP A 264 -8.37 3.66 17.12
C TRP A 264 -8.73 2.67 18.25
N VAL A 265 -8.60 1.35 18.05
CA VAL A 265 -8.91 0.37 19.10
C VAL A 265 -7.92 0.47 20.27
N PRO A 266 -6.59 0.42 20.08
CA PRO A 266 -5.65 0.60 21.18
C PRO A 266 -5.82 1.96 21.87
N MET A 267 -6.09 3.03 21.09
CA MET A 267 -6.27 4.37 21.67
C MET A 267 -7.55 4.46 22.51
N SER A 268 -8.64 3.82 22.09
CA SER A 268 -9.86 3.77 22.90
C SER A 268 -9.66 3.00 24.21
N ILE A 269 -8.94 1.86 24.15
CA ILE A 269 -8.59 1.08 25.35
C ILE A 269 -7.74 1.93 26.29
N TYR A 270 -6.75 2.65 25.75
CA TYR A 270 -5.93 3.57 26.54
C TYR A 270 -6.76 4.63 27.28
N LEU A 271 -7.65 5.32 26.56
CA LEU A 271 -8.51 6.36 27.16
C LEU A 271 -9.42 5.80 28.26
N LEU A 272 -10.03 4.64 28.01
CA LEU A 272 -10.87 3.98 29.03
C LEU A 272 -10.05 3.58 30.27
N ALA A 273 -8.86 3.04 30.07
CA ALA A 273 -7.97 2.61 31.16
C ALA A 273 -7.43 3.79 31.99
N THR A 274 -7.24 4.95 31.38
CA THR A 274 -6.82 6.19 32.08
C THR A 274 -7.98 6.95 32.77
N GLY A 275 -9.21 6.40 32.71
CA GLY A 275 -10.39 7.00 33.32
C GLY A 275 -11.08 8.07 32.46
N ALA A 276 -10.60 8.32 31.25
CA ALA A 276 -11.23 9.18 30.24
C ALA A 276 -12.37 8.39 29.53
N ILE A 277 -13.41 8.05 30.32
CA ILE A 277 -14.48 7.13 29.87
C ILE A 277 -15.27 7.71 28.70
N TRP A 278 -15.59 9.01 28.75
CA TRP A 278 -16.34 9.67 27.68
C TRP A 278 -15.54 9.71 26.38
N GLU A 279 -14.28 10.08 26.47
CA GLU A 279 -13.36 10.17 25.33
C GLU A 279 -13.15 8.80 24.70
N GLY A 280 -12.92 7.76 25.51
CA GLY A 280 -12.76 6.40 25.04
C GLY A 280 -14.02 5.87 24.35
N PHE A 281 -15.20 6.10 24.96
CA PHE A 281 -16.48 5.71 24.35
C PHE A 281 -16.76 6.48 23.06
N PHE A 282 -16.45 7.77 23.01
CA PHE A 282 -16.59 8.58 21.79
C PHE A 282 -15.71 8.06 20.65
N VAL A 283 -14.46 7.68 20.95
CA VAL A 283 -13.55 7.07 19.95
C VAL A 283 -14.09 5.75 19.44
N ILE A 284 -14.66 4.88 20.30
CA ILE A 284 -15.29 3.62 19.87
C ILE A 284 -16.47 3.88 18.94
N VAL A 285 -17.38 4.76 19.34
CA VAL A 285 -18.57 5.10 18.54
C VAL A 285 -18.16 5.70 17.19
N SER A 286 -17.23 6.64 17.19
CA SER A 286 -16.69 7.23 15.97
C SER A 286 -15.99 6.18 15.10
N GLY A 287 -15.16 5.31 15.70
CA GLY A 287 -14.43 4.25 15.00
C GLY A 287 -15.36 3.26 14.30
N VAL A 288 -16.39 2.80 15.00
CA VAL A 288 -17.33 1.81 14.46
C VAL A 288 -18.37 2.45 13.54
N ALA A 289 -19.06 3.50 14.00
CA ALA A 289 -20.20 4.06 13.28
C ALA A 289 -19.80 5.04 12.17
N VAL A 290 -18.79 5.91 12.39
CA VAL A 290 -18.42 6.93 11.41
C VAL A 290 -17.33 6.42 10.47
N ILE A 291 -16.21 5.96 11.03
CA ILE A 291 -15.04 5.55 10.25
C ILE A 291 -15.27 4.19 9.58
N GLY A 292 -15.89 3.24 10.31
CA GLY A 292 -16.27 1.94 9.76
C GLY A 292 -17.35 2.05 8.69
N MET A 293 -18.35 2.93 8.88
CA MET A 293 -19.38 3.17 7.87
C MET A 293 -18.79 3.88 6.63
N ALA A 294 -17.85 4.80 6.80
CA ALA A 294 -17.14 5.42 5.68
C ALA A 294 -16.44 4.37 4.81
N ASP A 295 -15.79 3.35 5.42
CA ASP A 295 -15.19 2.23 4.68
C ASP A 295 -16.23 1.43 3.90
N ASN A 296 -17.30 1.03 4.56
CA ASN A 296 -18.38 0.23 3.96
C ASN A 296 -19.16 0.94 2.85
N VAL A 297 -19.17 2.27 2.84
CA VAL A 297 -19.84 3.07 1.81
C VAL A 297 -18.89 3.47 0.70
N LEU A 298 -17.71 3.98 1.04
CA LEU A 298 -16.79 4.53 0.04
C LEU A 298 -16.09 3.43 -0.75
N ARG A 299 -15.71 2.31 -0.11
CA ARG A 299 -14.98 1.23 -0.78
C ARG A 299 -15.79 0.61 -1.93
N PRO A 300 -17.08 0.22 -1.77
CA PRO A 300 -17.90 -0.26 -2.90
C PRO A 300 -18.13 0.80 -3.98
N ILE A 301 -18.25 2.07 -3.60
CA ILE A 301 -18.48 3.16 -4.57
C ILE A 301 -17.24 3.43 -5.41
N LEU A 302 -16.05 3.38 -4.79
CA LEU A 302 -14.79 3.80 -5.42
C LEU A 302 -14.01 2.64 -6.06
N VAL A 303 -14.14 1.43 -5.52
CA VAL A 303 -13.35 0.25 -5.94
C VAL A 303 -14.25 -0.89 -6.40
N GLY A 304 -15.33 -1.18 -5.69
CA GLY A 304 -16.02 -2.48 -5.77
C GLY A 304 -16.94 -2.66 -6.97
N ARG A 305 -17.65 -1.62 -7.44
CA ARG A 305 -18.65 -1.78 -8.51
C ARG A 305 -18.01 -1.94 -9.89
N ASP A 306 -16.84 -1.36 -10.10
CA ASP A 306 -16.20 -1.33 -11.42
C ASP A 306 -15.29 -2.52 -11.68
N THR A 307 -14.77 -3.16 -10.64
CA THR A 307 -13.81 -4.27 -10.76
C THR A 307 -14.45 -5.66 -10.77
N GLY A 308 -15.61 -5.83 -10.12
CA GLY A 308 -16.30 -7.12 -10.01
C GLY A 308 -15.56 -8.17 -9.18
N ILE A 309 -14.54 -7.76 -8.40
CA ILE A 309 -13.72 -8.67 -7.58
C ILE A 309 -14.40 -8.83 -6.21
N PRO A 310 -14.66 -10.07 -5.72
CA PRO A 310 -15.18 -10.30 -4.38
C PRO A 310 -14.24 -9.79 -3.28
N ASP A 311 -14.79 -9.20 -2.21
CA ASP A 311 -14.03 -8.57 -1.12
C ASP A 311 -13.03 -9.52 -0.43
N TRP A 312 -13.40 -10.80 -0.26
CA TRP A 312 -12.52 -11.79 0.34
C TRP A 312 -11.28 -12.08 -0.52
N ILE A 313 -11.39 -12.02 -1.85
CA ILE A 313 -10.25 -12.15 -2.77
C ILE A 313 -9.34 -10.93 -2.62
N ILE A 314 -9.92 -9.73 -2.56
CA ILE A 314 -9.16 -8.49 -2.33
C ILE A 314 -8.38 -8.60 -1.01
N LEU A 315 -9.03 -9.06 0.07
CA LEU A 315 -8.38 -9.22 1.37
C LEU A 315 -7.20 -10.20 1.31
N ILE A 316 -7.43 -11.42 0.82
CA ILE A 316 -6.39 -12.46 0.77
C ILE A 316 -5.22 -12.03 -0.12
N THR A 317 -5.52 -11.47 -1.29
CA THR A 317 -4.47 -11.06 -2.24
C THR A 317 -3.71 -9.81 -1.77
N THR A 318 -4.37 -8.90 -1.03
CA THR A 318 -3.69 -7.78 -0.39
C THR A 318 -2.74 -8.27 0.72
N LEU A 319 -3.21 -9.14 1.62
CA LEU A 319 -2.37 -9.67 2.70
C LEU A 319 -1.22 -10.53 2.16
N GLY A 320 -1.51 -11.41 1.20
CA GLY A 320 -0.47 -12.20 0.51
C GLY A 320 0.54 -11.34 -0.25
N GLY A 321 0.05 -10.28 -0.90
CA GLY A 321 0.89 -9.30 -1.58
C GLY A 321 1.81 -8.56 -0.61
N ILE A 322 1.30 -8.13 0.55
CA ILE A 322 2.10 -7.46 1.58
C ILE A 322 3.18 -8.41 2.11
N ALA A 323 2.84 -9.66 2.37
CA ALA A 323 3.78 -10.64 2.89
C ALA A 323 4.93 -10.94 1.91
N THR A 324 4.67 -10.88 0.59
CA THR A 324 5.67 -11.21 -0.45
C THR A 324 6.39 -10.00 -1.03
N MET A 325 5.72 -8.85 -1.16
CA MET A 325 6.18 -7.66 -1.89
C MET A 325 6.15 -6.39 -1.04
N GLY A 326 5.87 -6.50 0.27
CA GLY A 326 5.74 -5.35 1.16
C GLY A 326 4.63 -4.39 0.73
N LEU A 327 4.85 -3.09 0.86
CA LEU A 327 3.85 -2.05 0.56
C LEU A 327 3.34 -2.10 -0.89
N SER A 328 4.17 -2.52 -1.85
CA SER A 328 3.75 -2.67 -3.25
C SER A 328 2.69 -3.73 -3.43
N GLY A 329 2.64 -4.73 -2.55
CA GLY A 329 1.66 -5.82 -2.56
C GLY A 329 0.23 -5.35 -2.28
N VAL A 330 0.04 -4.22 -1.59
CA VAL A 330 -1.28 -3.60 -1.39
C VAL A 330 -1.97 -3.29 -2.73
N VAL A 331 -1.18 -2.87 -3.71
CA VAL A 331 -1.70 -2.55 -5.06
C VAL A 331 -1.63 -3.77 -5.97
N LEU A 332 -0.51 -4.50 -5.94
CA LEU A 332 -0.29 -5.65 -6.82
C LEU A 332 -1.22 -6.82 -6.51
N GLY A 333 -1.53 -7.07 -5.24
CA GLY A 333 -2.40 -8.18 -4.84
C GLY A 333 -3.77 -8.12 -5.54
N PRO A 334 -4.57 -7.08 -5.29
CA PRO A 334 -5.86 -6.90 -5.96
C PRO A 334 -5.75 -6.79 -7.50
N LEU A 335 -4.67 -6.16 -8.00
CA LEU A 335 -4.43 -6.04 -9.43
C LEU A 335 -4.26 -7.41 -10.10
N LEU A 336 -3.40 -8.27 -9.55
CA LEU A 336 -3.18 -9.62 -10.06
C LEU A 336 -4.45 -10.47 -9.98
N ALA A 337 -5.19 -10.37 -8.87
CA ALA A 337 -6.48 -11.05 -8.73
C ALA A 337 -7.49 -10.61 -9.79
N GLY A 338 -7.63 -9.30 -10.00
CA GLY A 338 -8.54 -8.77 -10.99
C GLY A 338 -8.17 -9.14 -12.43
N LEU A 339 -6.88 -9.13 -12.75
CA LEU A 339 -6.39 -9.59 -14.06
C LEU A 339 -6.62 -11.09 -14.26
N PHE A 340 -6.38 -11.89 -13.21
CA PHE A 340 -6.66 -13.32 -13.25
C PHE A 340 -8.14 -13.61 -13.54
N LEU A 341 -9.04 -12.97 -12.79
CA LEU A 341 -10.48 -13.14 -12.98
C LEU A 341 -10.95 -12.66 -14.37
N ALA A 342 -10.40 -11.55 -14.84
CA ALA A 342 -10.71 -11.06 -16.19
C ALA A 342 -10.20 -12.02 -17.28
N GLY A 343 -8.97 -12.53 -17.16
CA GLY A 343 -8.40 -13.51 -18.07
C GLY A 343 -9.18 -14.82 -18.07
N TRP A 344 -9.58 -15.28 -16.87
CA TRP A 344 -10.41 -16.48 -16.73
C TRP A 344 -11.79 -16.33 -17.40
N GLY A 345 -12.44 -15.18 -17.23
CA GLY A 345 -13.71 -14.89 -17.89
C GLY A 345 -13.58 -14.90 -19.42
N ILE A 346 -12.53 -14.27 -19.96
CA ILE A 346 -12.25 -14.29 -21.41
C ILE A 346 -11.98 -15.72 -21.91
N ALA A 347 -11.23 -16.53 -21.15
CA ALA A 347 -10.95 -17.92 -21.52
C ALA A 347 -12.23 -18.76 -21.54
N GLN A 348 -13.14 -18.57 -20.57
CA GLN A 348 -14.44 -19.27 -20.57
C GLN A 348 -15.30 -18.86 -21.78
N GLU A 349 -15.41 -17.57 -22.10
CA GLU A 349 -16.13 -17.11 -23.31
C GLU A 349 -15.57 -17.76 -24.57
N TYR A 350 -14.24 -17.80 -24.70
CA TYR A 350 -13.56 -18.39 -25.86
C TYR A 350 -13.84 -19.90 -26.00
N LEU A 351 -13.78 -20.66 -24.91
CA LEU A 351 -14.07 -22.10 -24.89
C LEU A 351 -15.53 -22.39 -25.23
N LEU A 352 -16.48 -21.62 -24.73
CA LEU A 352 -17.90 -21.80 -25.00
C LEU A 352 -18.24 -21.53 -26.47
N HIS A 353 -17.64 -20.51 -27.09
CA HIS A 353 -17.85 -20.19 -28.51
C HIS A 353 -17.30 -21.30 -29.45
N HIS A 354 -16.21 -21.95 -29.10
CA HIS A 354 -15.66 -23.06 -29.87
C HIS A 354 -16.50 -24.34 -29.75
N GLN A 355 -17.17 -24.55 -28.62
CA GLN A 355 -18.05 -25.71 -28.44
C GLN A 355 -19.39 -25.57 -29.20
N SER A 356 -19.92 -24.34 -29.31
CA SER A 356 -21.15 -24.09 -30.08
C SER A 356 -20.94 -24.14 -31.58
N GLY A 357 -19.77 -23.77 -32.10
CA GLY A 357 -19.43 -23.88 -33.53
C GLY A 357 -19.20 -25.32 -34.05
N THR A 358 -18.93 -26.27 -33.14
CA THR A 358 -18.73 -27.70 -33.51
C THR A 358 -20.04 -28.50 -33.51
N GLN A 359 -21.17 -27.93 -33.05
CA GLN A 359 -22.47 -28.60 -33.07
C GLN A 359 -23.34 -28.24 -34.30
N GLU A 360 -22.96 -27.26 -35.11
CA GLU A 360 -23.68 -26.85 -36.32
C GLU A 360 -22.99 -27.33 -37.62
N GLY A 361 -21.93 -28.09 -37.57
CA GLY A 361 -21.24 -28.74 -38.71
C GLY A 361 -21.41 -30.24 -38.69
#